data_624fe9ed40574ef06c734032bfdb615c
#
_entry.id   624fe9ed40574ef06c734032bfdb615c
#
_cell.length_a   1.000
_cell.length_b   1.000
_cell.length_c   1.000
_cell.angle_alpha   90.00
_cell.angle_beta   90.00
_cell.angle_gamma   90.00
#
_symmetry.space_group_name_H-M   'P 1'
#
loop_
_entity.id
_entity.type
_entity.pdbx_description
1 polymer ?
#
loop_
_entity_poly.entity_id
_entity_poly.type
_entity_poly.pdbx_seq_one_letter_code
_entity_poly.pdbx_strand_id
1 'polypeptide(L)'
;NTLQRFGRGADEWQLKDDRWVYELTSKVKRLGHTAINVADAAASVDWYAKNLGFLISDNLIAPDESGSIGAFMRCNQGDKPVDHHTLNNVQIMGAPKAAFGHAGYEVTDSIDDLMAGHYHMQTVDKYYHEWGIGRHLLGSQMYDYWRDPSGFTHEHWTDGDLLDASIEATDTAARDLIMAQYGPEAPASFGASMPSDEVDDFRAVTPKLSDIVKMIEQQAK
;
A
#
# COMPACT_ATOMS: atom_id res chain seq x y z
N ASN A 1 -12.60 -18.86 -34.96
CA ASN A 1 -11.79 -18.88 -33.74
C ASN A 1 -12.49 -18.04 -32.71
N THR A 2 -13.24 -18.69 -31.82
CA THR A 2 -13.87 -18.01 -30.67
C THR A 2 -12.78 -17.86 -29.62
N LEU A 3 -12.19 -16.68 -29.53
CA LEU A 3 -11.37 -16.34 -28.36
C LEU A 3 -12.29 -16.35 -27.15
N GLN A 4 -12.04 -17.28 -26.27
CA GLN A 4 -12.74 -17.35 -24.99
C GLN A 4 -12.26 -16.18 -24.14
N ARG A 5 -13.18 -15.28 -23.81
CA ARG A 5 -12.92 -14.16 -22.91
C ARG A 5 -12.98 -14.66 -21.47
N PHE A 6 -11.89 -14.51 -20.76
CA PHE A 6 -11.85 -14.78 -19.33
C PHE A 6 -11.78 -13.45 -18.57
N GLY A 7 -12.78 -13.23 -17.73
CA GLY A 7 -12.75 -12.29 -16.63
C GLY A 7 -13.33 -10.91 -16.89
N ARG A 8 -13.07 -10.25 -18.02
CA ARG A 8 -13.51 -8.86 -18.24
C ARG A 8 -14.47 -8.67 -19.38
N GLY A 9 -15.21 -7.55 -19.33
CA GLY A 9 -16.19 -7.18 -20.33
C GLY A 9 -15.63 -7.05 -21.75
N ALA A 10 -16.53 -7.15 -22.71
CA ALA A 10 -16.18 -7.10 -24.14
C ALA A 10 -15.46 -5.82 -24.55
N ASP A 11 -15.70 -4.75 -23.81
CA ASP A 11 -15.30 -3.37 -24.15
C ASP A 11 -13.82 -3.11 -23.91
N GLU A 12 -13.13 -4.02 -23.21
CA GLU A 12 -11.72 -3.88 -22.86
C GLU A 12 -10.78 -4.60 -23.84
N TRP A 13 -11.35 -5.31 -24.83
CA TRP A 13 -10.59 -5.99 -25.86
C TRP A 13 -10.60 -5.19 -27.16
N GLN A 14 -9.42 -4.99 -27.71
CA GLN A 14 -9.25 -4.33 -28.99
C GLN A 14 -8.74 -5.30 -30.06
N LEU A 15 -9.24 -5.19 -31.27
CA LEU A 15 -8.69 -5.91 -32.44
C LEU A 15 -7.47 -5.15 -32.95
N LYS A 16 -6.29 -5.76 -32.82
CA LYS A 16 -5.03 -5.22 -33.29
C LYS A 16 -4.32 -6.27 -34.14
N ASP A 17 -4.05 -5.95 -35.41
CA ASP A 17 -3.36 -6.85 -36.35
C ASP A 17 -4.00 -8.25 -36.40
N ASP A 18 -5.31 -8.32 -36.59
CA ASP A 18 -6.12 -9.55 -36.61
C ASP A 18 -6.09 -10.38 -35.32
N ARG A 19 -5.61 -9.81 -34.22
CA ARG A 19 -5.63 -10.43 -32.90
C ARG A 19 -6.39 -9.56 -31.92
N TRP A 20 -7.19 -10.20 -31.09
CA TRP A 20 -7.77 -9.54 -29.92
C TRP A 20 -6.70 -9.39 -28.86
N VAL A 21 -6.41 -8.17 -28.49
CA VAL A 21 -5.50 -7.83 -27.40
C VAL A 21 -6.26 -7.13 -26.31
N TYR A 22 -5.90 -7.44 -25.08
CA TYR A 22 -6.36 -6.72 -23.91
C TYR A 22 -5.49 -5.48 -23.73
N GLU A 23 -6.10 -4.33 -23.56
CA GLU A 23 -5.36 -3.12 -23.25
C GLU A 23 -4.95 -3.16 -21.77
N LEU A 24 -3.67 -3.34 -21.52
CA LEU A 24 -3.10 -3.40 -20.19
C LEU A 24 -3.05 -1.99 -19.59
N THR A 25 -4.18 -1.51 -19.10
CA THR A 25 -4.25 -0.27 -18.33
C THR A 25 -4.88 -0.55 -16.99
N SER A 26 -4.15 -0.26 -15.92
CA SER A 26 -4.73 -0.25 -14.59
C SER A 26 -5.64 0.97 -14.44
N LYS A 27 -6.83 0.77 -13.93
CA LYS A 27 -7.80 1.84 -13.68
C LYS A 27 -7.91 2.10 -12.20
N VAL A 28 -7.46 3.27 -11.77
CA VAL A 28 -7.69 3.75 -10.41
C VAL A 28 -9.18 4.07 -10.25
N LYS A 29 -9.83 3.44 -9.28
CA LYS A 29 -11.25 3.67 -8.93
C LYS A 29 -11.40 4.87 -8.01
N ARG A 30 -10.57 4.94 -6.97
CA ARG A 30 -10.68 5.96 -5.93
C ARG A 30 -9.42 6.04 -5.08
N LEU A 31 -9.26 7.14 -4.36
CA LEU A 31 -8.43 7.20 -3.18
C LEU A 31 -9.15 6.41 -2.07
N GLY A 32 -8.54 5.36 -1.58
CA GLY A 32 -9.11 4.49 -0.55
C GLY A 32 -8.67 4.87 0.85
N HIS A 33 -7.36 5.06 1.03
CA HIS A 33 -6.81 5.37 2.35
C HIS A 33 -5.58 6.26 2.28
N THR A 34 -5.19 6.75 3.45
CA THR A 34 -3.90 7.40 3.67
C THR A 34 -3.24 6.88 4.95
N ALA A 35 -1.92 6.79 4.92
CA ALA A 35 -1.10 6.54 6.09
C ALA A 35 -0.36 7.81 6.49
N ILE A 36 -0.31 8.08 7.78
CA ILE A 36 0.39 9.22 8.35
C ILE A 36 1.24 8.81 9.56
N ASN A 37 2.43 9.38 9.65
CA ASN A 37 3.22 9.33 10.86
C ASN A 37 2.76 10.46 11.79
N VAL A 38 2.56 10.12 13.05
CA VAL A 38 2.08 11.07 14.06
C VAL A 38 3.05 11.14 15.24
N ALA A 39 3.04 12.27 15.93
CA ALA A 39 3.90 12.47 17.10
C ALA A 39 3.42 11.70 18.33
N ASP A 40 2.11 11.48 18.43
CA ASP A 40 1.42 10.79 19.53
C ASP A 40 0.25 10.00 18.92
N ALA A 41 0.42 8.69 18.85
CA ALA A 41 -0.56 7.80 18.26
C ALA A 41 -1.87 7.78 19.04
N ALA A 42 -1.79 7.69 20.37
CA ALA A 42 -2.98 7.62 21.22
C ALA A 42 -3.83 8.91 21.12
N ALA A 43 -3.20 10.07 21.15
CA ALA A 43 -3.87 11.35 20.99
C ALA A 43 -4.49 11.51 19.60
N SER A 44 -3.79 11.05 18.55
CA SER A 44 -4.29 11.10 17.17
C SER A 44 -5.49 10.19 16.97
N VAL A 45 -5.40 8.94 17.38
CA VAL A 45 -6.50 7.95 17.28
C VAL A 45 -7.74 8.47 18.02
N ASP A 46 -7.56 8.97 19.25
CA ASP A 46 -8.65 9.54 20.05
C ASP A 46 -9.29 10.76 19.36
N TRP A 47 -8.48 11.62 18.76
CA TRP A 47 -8.97 12.78 18.02
C TRP A 47 -9.83 12.38 16.81
N TYR A 48 -9.37 11.45 15.98
CA TYR A 48 -10.11 10.98 14.80
C TYR A 48 -11.40 10.25 15.20
N ALA A 49 -11.34 9.41 16.24
CA ALA A 49 -12.53 8.72 16.74
C ALA A 49 -13.58 9.72 17.27
N LYS A 50 -13.17 10.70 18.09
CA LYS A 50 -14.10 11.65 18.71
C LYS A 50 -14.65 12.70 17.74
N ASN A 51 -13.82 13.21 16.83
CA ASN A 51 -14.21 14.35 16.00
C ASN A 51 -14.78 13.92 14.64
N LEU A 52 -14.36 12.81 14.11
CA LEU A 52 -14.81 12.31 12.78
C LEU A 52 -15.59 10.99 12.88
N GLY A 53 -15.67 10.38 14.07
CA GLY A 53 -16.43 9.16 14.28
C GLY A 53 -15.79 7.91 13.67
N PHE A 54 -14.48 7.93 13.41
CA PHE A 54 -13.77 6.74 12.94
C PHE A 54 -13.80 5.61 13.96
N LEU A 55 -13.88 4.38 13.48
CA LEU A 55 -13.75 3.16 14.27
C LEU A 55 -12.36 2.57 14.09
N ILE A 56 -11.81 1.99 15.15
CA ILE A 56 -10.56 1.22 15.07
C ILE A 56 -10.87 -0.15 14.46
N SER A 57 -10.07 -0.58 13.50
CA SER A 57 -10.05 -1.95 12.97
C SER A 57 -8.99 -2.78 13.67
N ASP A 58 -7.74 -2.33 13.62
CA ASP A 58 -6.65 -2.92 14.38
C ASP A 58 -5.88 -1.85 15.15
N ASN A 59 -5.58 -2.19 16.39
CA ASN A 59 -4.80 -1.39 17.30
C ASN A 59 -3.37 -1.97 17.35
N LEU A 60 -2.36 -1.18 17.00
CA LEU A 60 -0.98 -1.63 16.86
C LEU A 60 -0.26 -1.51 18.21
N ILE A 61 0.03 -2.63 18.84
CA ILE A 61 0.65 -2.68 20.17
C ILE A 61 2.19 -2.71 20.03
N ALA A 62 2.85 -1.86 20.79
CA ALA A 62 4.30 -1.79 20.85
C ALA A 62 4.94 -3.14 21.22
N PRO A 63 6.18 -3.45 20.75
CA PRO A 63 6.83 -4.72 21.03
C PRO A 63 7.09 -5.00 22.53
N ASP A 64 7.18 -3.95 23.33
CA ASP A 64 7.36 -4.02 24.79
C ASP A 64 6.03 -3.98 25.57
N GLU A 65 4.91 -4.07 24.84
CA GLU A 65 3.55 -3.99 25.38
C GLU A 65 3.25 -2.69 26.16
N SER A 66 4.06 -1.65 25.96
CA SER A 66 3.92 -0.37 26.68
C SER A 66 2.66 0.41 26.27
N GLY A 67 2.00 0.02 25.19
CA GLY A 67 0.77 0.63 24.69
C GLY A 67 0.65 0.61 23.18
N SER A 68 -0.37 1.29 22.68
CA SER A 68 -0.60 1.45 21.23
C SER A 68 0.36 2.46 20.62
N ILE A 69 0.96 2.09 19.52
CA ILE A 69 1.79 2.97 18.68
C ILE A 69 1.10 3.37 17.39
N GLY A 70 -0.16 3.00 17.20
CA GLY A 70 -0.94 3.35 16.03
C GLY A 70 -2.21 2.54 15.90
N ALA A 71 -2.98 2.86 14.88
CA ALA A 71 -4.18 2.08 14.54
C ALA A 71 -4.51 2.18 13.05
N PHE A 72 -5.11 1.13 12.54
CA PHE A 72 -5.91 1.16 11.33
C PHE A 72 -7.34 1.60 11.68
N MET A 73 -7.83 2.63 11.01
CA MET A 73 -9.13 3.23 11.31
C MET A 73 -10.01 3.28 10.08
N ARG A 74 -11.27 2.90 10.24
CA ARG A 74 -12.29 2.89 9.19
C ARG A 74 -13.39 3.92 9.42
N CYS A 75 -14.09 4.29 8.35
CA CYS A 75 -15.30 5.09 8.46
C CYS A 75 -16.43 4.31 9.17
N ASN A 76 -17.16 4.98 10.04
CA ASN A 76 -18.36 4.41 10.64
C ASN A 76 -19.57 4.64 9.72
N GLN A 77 -20.05 3.59 9.09
CA GLN A 77 -21.25 3.58 8.24
C GLN A 77 -22.36 2.67 8.80
N GLY A 78 -22.33 2.41 10.10
CA GLY A 78 -23.29 1.53 10.76
C GLY A 78 -23.13 0.09 10.28
N ASP A 79 -24.20 -0.51 9.81
CA ASP A 79 -24.26 -1.90 9.29
C ASP A 79 -23.76 -2.07 7.85
N LYS A 80 -23.38 -0.97 7.19
CA LYS A 80 -22.82 -1.01 5.86
C LYS A 80 -21.32 -1.32 5.92
N PRO A 81 -20.87 -2.42 5.28
CA PRO A 81 -19.44 -2.71 5.20
C PRO A 81 -18.64 -1.62 4.48
N VAL A 82 -17.50 -1.28 5.03
CA VAL A 82 -16.53 -0.32 4.51
C VAL A 82 -15.15 -0.94 4.50
N ASP A 83 -14.19 -0.33 3.81
CA ASP A 83 -12.81 -0.80 3.79
C ASP A 83 -12.27 -0.95 5.22
N HIS A 84 -11.43 -1.95 5.41
CA HIS A 84 -10.72 -2.20 6.66
C HIS A 84 -10.12 -0.92 7.25
N HIS A 85 -9.57 -0.06 6.43
CA HIS A 85 -9.10 1.25 6.86
C HIS A 85 -9.24 2.31 5.77
N THR A 86 -9.49 3.53 6.23
CA THR A 86 -9.43 4.78 5.46
C THR A 86 -8.24 5.61 5.91
N LEU A 87 -7.78 5.38 7.14
CA LEU A 87 -6.66 6.06 7.76
C LEU A 87 -5.81 5.05 8.54
N ASN A 88 -4.51 5.12 8.34
CA ASN A 88 -3.52 4.50 9.21
C ASN A 88 -2.74 5.60 9.94
N ASN A 89 -2.83 5.60 11.26
CA ASN A 89 -2.01 6.46 12.14
C ASN A 89 -0.93 5.61 12.77
N VAL A 90 0.33 5.98 12.63
CA VAL A 90 1.41 5.27 13.29
C VAL A 90 2.45 6.23 13.86
N GLN A 91 2.97 5.91 15.04
CA GLN A 91 4.06 6.63 15.67
C GLN A 91 5.34 5.83 15.45
N ILE A 92 6.10 6.19 14.41
CA ILE A 92 7.36 5.52 14.10
C ILE A 92 8.46 6.14 14.95
N MET A 93 9.15 5.31 15.75
CA MET A 93 10.29 5.72 16.56
C MET A 93 11.42 6.26 15.69
N GLY A 94 11.87 7.49 15.98
CA GLY A 94 12.94 8.14 15.23
C GLY A 94 12.51 8.85 13.93
N ALA A 95 11.24 8.68 13.51
CA ALA A 95 10.69 9.44 12.39
C ALA A 95 10.37 10.89 12.76
N PRO A 96 10.22 11.81 11.79
CA PRO A 96 9.70 13.14 12.02
C PRO A 96 8.37 13.09 12.76
N LYS A 97 8.13 14.10 13.62
CA LYS A 97 6.98 14.15 14.53
C LYS A 97 5.61 14.08 13.84
N ALA A 98 5.54 14.50 12.59
CA ALA A 98 4.36 14.32 11.74
C ALA A 98 4.84 14.29 10.30
N ALA A 99 4.40 13.30 9.55
CA ALA A 99 4.77 13.14 8.15
C ALA A 99 3.70 12.37 7.39
N PHE A 100 3.62 12.65 6.09
CA PHE A 100 2.86 11.82 5.17
C PHE A 100 3.57 10.48 5.01
N GLY A 101 2.85 9.39 5.14
CA GLY A 101 3.34 8.04 4.86
C GLY A 101 3.11 7.68 3.40
N HIS A 102 1.87 7.38 3.05
CA HIS A 102 1.47 7.11 1.66
C HIS A 102 -0.02 7.40 1.42
N ALA A 103 -0.39 7.46 0.14
CA ALA A 103 -1.77 7.42 -0.31
C ALA A 103 -2.03 6.09 -1.03
N GLY A 104 -3.11 5.40 -0.65
CA GLY A 104 -3.53 4.13 -1.24
C GLY A 104 -4.68 4.34 -2.23
N TYR A 105 -4.48 3.93 -3.47
CA TYR A 105 -5.46 4.01 -4.54
C TYR A 105 -5.98 2.63 -4.90
N GLU A 106 -7.29 2.45 -4.74
CA GLU A 106 -7.94 1.21 -5.18
C GLU A 106 -7.94 1.14 -6.71
N VAL A 107 -7.40 0.05 -7.22
CA VAL A 107 -7.59 -0.34 -8.62
C VAL A 107 -8.82 -1.23 -8.75
N THR A 108 -9.23 -1.60 -9.94
CA THR A 108 -10.41 -2.46 -10.13
C THR A 108 -10.24 -3.81 -9.42
N ASP A 109 -11.33 -4.50 -9.12
CA ASP A 109 -11.41 -5.71 -8.27
C ASP A 109 -10.72 -6.95 -8.85
N SER A 110 -9.50 -6.78 -9.37
CA SER A 110 -8.77 -7.82 -10.07
C SER A 110 -7.27 -7.69 -9.86
N ILE A 111 -6.64 -8.80 -9.53
CA ILE A 111 -5.18 -8.89 -9.53
C ILE A 111 -4.59 -8.57 -10.91
N ASP A 112 -5.33 -8.82 -11.99
CA ASP A 112 -4.87 -8.52 -13.35
C ASP A 112 -4.65 -7.02 -13.54
N ASP A 113 -5.49 -6.16 -12.95
CA ASP A 113 -5.32 -4.71 -12.99
C ASP A 113 -4.12 -4.25 -12.17
N LEU A 114 -3.95 -4.84 -10.98
CA LEU A 114 -2.78 -4.54 -10.15
C LEU A 114 -1.50 -4.91 -10.89
N MET A 115 -1.45 -6.12 -11.49
CA MET A 115 -0.32 -6.60 -12.29
C MET A 115 -0.10 -5.73 -13.54
N ALA A 116 -1.17 -5.37 -14.24
CA ALA A 116 -1.07 -4.50 -15.41
C ALA A 116 -0.48 -3.14 -15.06
N GLY A 117 -0.93 -2.55 -13.93
CA GLY A 117 -0.38 -1.31 -13.39
C GLY A 117 1.09 -1.45 -13.04
N HIS A 118 1.46 -2.52 -12.36
CA HIS A 118 2.85 -2.82 -11.99
C HIS A 118 3.78 -2.85 -13.22
N TYR A 119 3.43 -3.65 -14.22
CA TYR A 119 4.24 -3.73 -15.44
C TYR A 119 4.27 -2.43 -16.23
N HIS A 120 3.16 -1.69 -16.26
CA HIS A 120 3.15 -0.37 -16.88
C HIS A 120 4.13 0.57 -16.18
N MET A 121 4.08 0.66 -14.87
CA MET A 121 4.96 1.53 -14.07
C MET A 121 6.43 1.15 -14.26
N GLN A 122 6.76 -0.13 -14.41
CA GLN A 122 8.12 -0.58 -14.72
C GLN A 122 8.62 -0.09 -16.09
N THR A 123 7.73 0.11 -17.06
CA THR A 123 8.10 0.62 -18.40
C THR A 123 8.29 2.12 -18.42
N VAL A 124 7.74 2.83 -17.45
CA VAL A 124 7.86 4.28 -17.32
C VAL A 124 9.01 4.59 -16.38
N ASP A 125 10.17 4.93 -16.93
CA ASP A 125 11.41 5.22 -16.15
C ASP A 125 11.30 6.55 -15.38
N LYS A 126 10.25 6.72 -14.58
CA LYS A 126 9.98 7.91 -13.74
C LYS A 126 9.67 7.57 -12.30
N TYR A 127 9.35 6.31 -12.04
CA TYR A 127 8.86 5.86 -10.75
C TYR A 127 9.80 4.82 -10.17
N TYR A 128 9.91 4.82 -8.85
CA TYR A 128 10.69 3.82 -8.14
C TYR A 128 9.76 2.79 -7.51
N HIS A 129 9.95 1.53 -7.84
CA HIS A 129 9.21 0.44 -7.20
C HIS A 129 9.73 0.23 -5.78
N GLU A 130 8.89 0.51 -4.80
CA GLU A 130 9.25 0.45 -3.38
C GLU A 130 9.05 -0.94 -2.79
N TRP A 131 7.84 -1.50 -2.95
CA TRP A 131 7.49 -2.78 -2.33
C TRP A 131 6.28 -3.40 -3.01
N GLY A 132 6.28 -4.70 -3.20
CA GLY A 132 5.17 -5.47 -3.79
C GLY A 132 5.65 -6.35 -4.96
N ILE A 133 4.76 -7.06 -5.59
CA ILE A 133 3.36 -7.23 -5.26
C ILE A 133 3.24 -8.26 -4.14
N GLY A 134 2.34 -8.02 -3.20
CA GLY A 134 2.08 -8.93 -2.10
C GLY A 134 0.64 -8.79 -1.57
N ARG A 135 0.35 -9.50 -0.50
CA ARG A 135 -0.92 -9.37 0.24
C ARG A 135 -0.61 -9.09 1.70
N HIS A 136 -1.10 -7.97 2.22
CA HIS A 136 -0.94 -7.61 3.62
C HIS A 136 -1.52 -8.65 4.57
N LEU A 137 -0.91 -8.78 5.75
CA LEU A 137 -1.47 -9.59 6.83
C LEU A 137 -2.72 -8.93 7.40
N LEU A 138 -2.68 -7.61 7.65
CA LEU A 138 -3.78 -6.83 8.18
C LEU A 138 -4.57 -6.20 7.06
N GLY A 139 -5.91 -6.34 7.10
CA GLY A 139 -6.81 -5.82 6.07
C GLY A 139 -6.78 -6.57 4.74
N SER A 140 -5.93 -7.58 4.59
CA SER A 140 -5.84 -8.51 3.43
C SER A 140 -5.69 -7.86 2.06
N GLN A 141 -5.37 -6.58 1.98
CA GLN A 141 -5.21 -5.87 0.70
C GLN A 141 -4.03 -6.44 -0.09
N MET A 142 -4.24 -6.74 -1.37
CA MET A 142 -3.14 -6.92 -2.31
C MET A 142 -2.57 -5.55 -2.64
N TYR A 143 -1.26 -5.41 -2.60
CA TYR A 143 -0.58 -4.12 -2.64
C TYR A 143 0.56 -4.08 -3.64
N ASP A 144 0.87 -2.85 -4.11
CA ASP A 144 2.00 -2.50 -4.96
C ASP A 144 2.40 -1.04 -4.70
N TYR A 145 3.56 -0.83 -4.06
CA TYR A 145 4.01 0.49 -3.64
C TYR A 145 5.04 1.08 -4.60
N TRP A 146 4.82 2.33 -4.94
CA TRP A 146 5.66 3.11 -5.85
C TRP A 146 5.98 4.47 -5.27
N ARG A 147 7.18 4.98 -5.52
CA ARG A 147 7.52 6.38 -5.26
C ARG A 147 7.40 7.19 -6.54
N ASP A 148 6.77 8.34 -6.41
CA ASP A 148 6.69 9.32 -7.48
C ASP A 148 8.02 10.10 -7.65
N PRO A 149 8.16 10.93 -8.71
CA PRO A 149 9.36 11.75 -8.91
C PRO A 149 9.67 12.74 -7.78
N SER A 150 8.69 13.05 -6.92
CA SER A 150 8.86 13.93 -5.75
C SER A 150 9.21 13.16 -4.47
N GLY A 151 9.29 11.81 -4.55
CA GLY A 151 9.62 10.93 -3.43
C GLY A 151 8.45 10.50 -2.57
N PHE A 152 7.22 10.90 -2.91
CA PHE A 152 6.04 10.45 -2.18
C PHE A 152 5.69 9.01 -2.53
N THR A 153 5.36 8.23 -1.51
CA THR A 153 4.91 6.84 -1.68
C THR A 153 3.43 6.79 -2.01
N HIS A 154 3.10 6.01 -3.03
CA HIS A 154 1.75 5.70 -3.47
C HIS A 154 1.58 4.19 -3.50
N GLU A 155 0.41 3.72 -3.07
CA GLU A 155 0.02 2.33 -3.12
C GLU A 155 -1.09 2.14 -4.16
N HIS A 156 -0.93 1.17 -5.04
CA HIS A 156 -2.05 0.58 -5.74
C HIS A 156 -2.50 -0.66 -4.96
N TRP A 157 -3.79 -0.76 -4.68
CA TRP A 157 -4.32 -1.90 -3.92
C TRP A 157 -5.65 -2.41 -4.48
N THR A 158 -5.97 -3.64 -4.14
CA THR A 158 -7.25 -4.28 -4.45
C THR A 158 -7.58 -5.38 -3.44
N ASP A 159 -8.81 -5.87 -3.46
CA ASP A 159 -9.26 -7.06 -2.72
C ASP A 159 -8.93 -6.99 -1.21
N GLY A 160 -9.38 -5.92 -0.55
CA GLY A 160 -9.24 -5.74 0.90
C GLY A 160 -10.46 -6.20 1.69
N ASP A 161 -10.28 -6.43 2.99
CA ASP A 161 -11.33 -6.77 3.91
C ASP A 161 -12.35 -5.63 4.04
N LEU A 162 -13.61 -6.00 4.19
CA LEU A 162 -14.72 -5.09 4.46
C LEU A 162 -15.29 -5.35 5.84
N LEU A 163 -15.41 -4.31 6.66
CA LEU A 163 -15.87 -4.37 8.04
C LEU A 163 -17.03 -3.40 8.25
N ASP A 164 -18.04 -3.82 8.99
CA ASP A 164 -19.11 -2.95 9.49
C ASP A 164 -18.84 -2.49 10.93
N ALA A 165 -19.76 -1.70 11.49
CA ALA A 165 -19.58 -1.16 12.85
C ALA A 165 -19.73 -2.21 13.97
N SER A 166 -20.21 -3.41 13.69
CA SER A 166 -20.35 -4.49 14.67
C SER A 166 -19.05 -5.23 14.95
N ILE A 167 -18.06 -5.07 14.05
CA ILE A 167 -16.75 -5.72 14.20
C ILE A 167 -15.93 -4.94 15.21
N GLU A 168 -15.55 -5.62 16.30
CA GLU A 168 -14.71 -5.04 17.35
C GLU A 168 -13.28 -4.88 16.87
N ALA A 169 -12.56 -3.90 17.46
CA ALA A 169 -11.16 -3.69 17.21
C ALA A 169 -10.31 -4.87 17.71
N THR A 170 -9.27 -5.20 16.97
CA THR A 170 -8.29 -6.24 17.34
C THR A 170 -7.00 -5.60 17.82
N ASP A 171 -6.44 -6.08 18.93
CA ASP A 171 -5.09 -5.74 19.33
C ASP A 171 -4.09 -6.63 18.58
N THR A 172 -3.13 -6.00 17.91
CA THR A 172 -2.22 -6.63 16.97
C THR A 172 -0.79 -6.20 17.26
N ALA A 173 0.17 -7.09 17.09
CA ALA A 173 1.58 -6.73 17.27
C ALA A 173 2.01 -5.71 16.19
N ALA A 174 2.74 -4.67 16.60
CA ALA A 174 3.19 -3.61 15.67
C ALA A 174 3.98 -4.14 14.46
N ARG A 175 4.71 -5.26 14.61
CA ARG A 175 5.41 -5.91 13.50
C ARG A 175 4.50 -6.36 12.36
N ASP A 176 3.24 -6.68 12.69
CA ASP A 176 2.27 -7.20 11.71
C ASP A 176 1.86 -6.14 10.69
N LEU A 177 2.11 -4.84 11.00
CA LEU A 177 1.93 -3.71 10.08
C LEU A 177 2.67 -3.90 8.74
N ILE A 178 3.87 -4.49 8.79
CA ILE A 178 4.74 -4.69 7.63
C ILE A 178 4.82 -6.16 7.20
N MET A 179 4.00 -7.03 7.78
CA MET A 179 3.96 -8.44 7.38
C MET A 179 2.98 -8.67 6.23
N ALA A 180 3.32 -9.65 5.43
CA ALA A 180 2.50 -10.09 4.30
C ALA A 180 2.15 -11.57 4.44
N GLN A 181 0.95 -11.94 3.98
CA GLN A 181 0.54 -13.35 3.84
C GLN A 181 1.39 -14.04 2.76
N TYR A 182 1.71 -13.30 1.71
CA TYR A 182 2.67 -13.64 0.66
C TYR A 182 3.19 -12.38 -0.01
N GLY A 183 4.34 -12.48 -0.65
CA GLY A 183 5.01 -11.38 -1.34
C GLY A 183 6.42 -11.14 -0.78
N PRO A 184 7.11 -10.11 -1.27
CA PRO A 184 8.43 -9.75 -0.78
C PRO A 184 8.37 -9.17 0.64
N GLU A 185 9.46 -9.31 1.39
CA GLU A 185 9.62 -8.60 2.66
C GLU A 185 9.64 -7.08 2.44
N ALA A 186 9.16 -6.34 3.43
CA ALA A 186 9.20 -4.89 3.39
C ALA A 186 10.66 -4.39 3.34
N PRO A 187 11.02 -3.53 2.40
CA PRO A 187 12.37 -2.99 2.35
C PRO A 187 12.63 -2.04 3.53
N ALA A 188 13.88 -1.92 3.93
CA ALA A 188 14.27 -1.03 5.04
C ALA A 188 13.93 0.45 4.81
N SER A 189 13.74 0.84 3.55
CA SER A 189 13.31 2.18 3.14
C SER A 189 11.81 2.42 3.31
N PHE A 190 11.01 1.37 3.49
CA PHE A 190 9.56 1.52 3.60
C PHE A 190 9.16 2.26 4.88
N GLY A 191 8.32 3.26 4.73
CA GLY A 191 7.89 4.12 5.84
C GLY A 191 8.90 5.19 6.26
N ALA A 192 10.10 5.22 5.68
CA ALA A 192 11.02 6.34 5.86
C ALA A 192 10.51 7.56 5.10
N SER A 193 10.19 8.64 5.84
CA SER A 193 9.91 9.93 5.23
C SER A 193 11.19 10.45 4.59
N MET A 194 11.15 10.70 3.29
CA MET A 194 12.25 11.36 2.59
C MET A 194 11.99 12.87 2.59
N PRO A 195 12.92 13.70 3.07
CA PRO A 195 12.87 15.14 2.82
C PRO A 195 12.89 15.42 1.31
N SER A 196 12.14 16.43 0.89
CA SER A 196 11.99 16.77 -0.55
C SER A 196 13.30 17.17 -1.23
N ASP A 197 14.28 17.60 -0.46
CA ASP A 197 15.62 18.01 -0.88
C ASP A 197 16.60 16.83 -1.00
N GLU A 198 16.26 15.65 -0.47
CA GLU A 198 17.09 14.45 -0.57
C GLU A 198 16.62 13.47 -1.66
N VAL A 199 15.56 13.80 -2.41
CA VAL A 199 14.96 12.90 -3.43
C VAL A 199 15.96 12.56 -4.53
N ASP A 200 16.78 13.51 -4.95
CA ASP A 200 17.80 13.27 -5.98
C ASP A 200 18.95 12.41 -5.46
N ASP A 201 19.33 12.56 -4.19
CA ASP A 201 20.32 11.72 -3.52
C ASP A 201 19.80 10.29 -3.32
N PHE A 202 18.50 10.13 -3.03
CA PHE A 202 17.89 8.80 -2.90
C PHE A 202 17.93 8.00 -4.22
N ARG A 203 17.66 8.65 -5.35
CA ARG A 203 17.81 8.03 -6.69
C ARG A 203 19.25 7.65 -6.99
N ALA A 204 20.20 8.42 -6.48
CA ALA A 204 21.62 8.14 -6.63
C ALA A 204 22.13 7.05 -5.70
N VAL A 205 21.51 6.86 -4.53
CA VAL A 205 21.94 5.93 -3.47
C VAL A 205 21.19 4.61 -3.53
N THR A 206 19.98 4.56 -4.08
CA THR A 206 19.25 3.31 -4.20
C THR A 206 19.84 2.47 -5.33
N PRO A 207 20.49 1.34 -5.05
CA PRO A 207 21.09 0.53 -6.09
C PRO A 207 20.00 0.04 -7.04
N LYS A 208 20.21 0.20 -8.34
CA LYS A 208 19.33 -0.38 -9.34
C LYS A 208 19.30 -1.89 -9.13
N LEU A 209 18.19 -2.53 -9.42
CA LEU A 209 18.09 -4.00 -9.32
C LEU A 209 19.26 -4.71 -10.02
N SER A 210 19.74 -4.16 -11.15
CA SER A 210 20.94 -4.62 -11.85
C SER A 210 22.21 -4.54 -11.00
N ASP A 211 22.30 -3.62 -10.07
CA ASP A 211 23.49 -3.43 -9.24
C ASP A 211 23.41 -4.35 -8.01
N ILE A 212 22.21 -4.58 -7.48
CA ILE A 212 21.95 -5.59 -6.44
C ILE A 212 22.27 -7.00 -6.99
N VAL A 213 21.82 -7.32 -8.19
CA VAL A 213 22.13 -8.60 -8.84
C VAL A 213 23.65 -8.77 -8.98
N LYS A 214 24.38 -7.76 -9.44
CA LYS A 214 25.85 -7.81 -9.53
C LYS A 214 26.54 -7.99 -8.17
N MET A 215 26.02 -7.35 -7.12
CA MET A 215 26.54 -7.52 -5.76
C MET A 215 26.34 -8.96 -5.27
N ILE A 216 25.18 -9.55 -5.53
CA ILE A 216 24.91 -10.96 -5.17
C ILE A 216 25.84 -11.92 -5.95
N GLU A 217 26.01 -11.70 -7.26
CA GLU A 217 26.92 -12.49 -8.08
C GLU A 217 28.40 -12.38 -7.66
N GLN A 218 28.80 -11.24 -7.10
CA GLN A 218 30.16 -11.05 -6.57
C GLN A 218 30.38 -11.71 -5.22
N GLN A 219 29.34 -11.85 -4.40
CA GLN A 219 29.41 -12.54 -3.10
C GLN A 219 29.34 -14.07 -3.23
N ALA A 220 28.90 -14.59 -4.38
CA ALA A 220 28.81 -16.01 -4.68
C ALA A 220 30.08 -16.62 -5.29
N LYS A 221 31.14 -15.83 -5.45
CA LYS A 221 32.50 -16.23 -5.93
C LYS A 221 33.51 -16.21 -4.78
#